data_deaf38d802fe485728f3d6bb622acbba
#
_entry.id   deaf38d802fe485728f3d6bb622acbba
#
_cell.length_a   1.000
_cell.length_b   1.000
_cell.length_c   1.000
_cell.angle_alpha   90.00
_cell.angle_beta   90.00
_cell.angle_gamma   90.00
#
_symmetry.space_group_name_H-M   'P 1'
#
loop_
_entity.id
_entity.type
_entity.pdbx_description
1 polymer ?
#
loop_
_entity_poly.entity_id
_entity_poly.type
_entity_poly.pdbx_seq_one_letter_code
_entity_poly.pdbx_strand_id
1 'polypeptide(L)'
;VLVLDDIFSAVDSHVGRHLLNHGILGQLGANRTRILVTHHAGLVDRHAAYIVTLTNDGTTSVVERPSSEIGSAPVLRQDQSRDLESKESDSEVDLGEPGTELLRAKPKKFVEDEVRAQGRVKWSVYKTYLTASGGIRYWIMIALMFSLAAASTIGRSYWLRFWTSSYADTRSALNSTSHHMETGTEPQQHQLSYYLGFYILISFISVAFVGINIVFVLVSSLRAARHLFEIAALNVLQAPLGWLDTQPIGRILNRFVGDFALIDSRLGGDVLWFTNGLFSVVTIVASALFVSLWMSIPVVVLSLICIYIVHLYLDAARDVKRLESSAKSPIFELVGTVLSGLPTIRCFGRVDDYLDRMYGHIDRYAQSTWYILLATQWMKFRLGVLGVAFTFCIAAGVAYFPGIDASLAGFALSFALNFASVAETTISKYTAMELDMNSMERVLEYIQLETESTAGDGAERSWPSRGRIVFRDLEVAYGKDLPPVLKGLSFEVPSHHRIGIVGRTGSGKSSLTLALFRFLQVRRGCIEIDGVDLSTLKLHDVRSRLAIIPQDPVLFSGTLRSNLDPHSEHSDVALLEVLERVSPTQSSSREGSQSRRSVFKNLQSTISRGGSNLSQGEKQLICLARAILT
;
A
#
# COMPACT_ATOMS: atom_id res chain seq x y z
N VAL A 1 33.95 -29.67 3.38
CA VAL A 1 34.40 -28.46 2.66
C VAL A 1 33.61 -27.28 3.18
N LEU A 2 34.27 -26.15 3.47
CA LEU A 2 33.63 -24.92 3.87
C LEU A 2 33.85 -23.88 2.77
N VAL A 3 32.76 -23.34 2.22
CA VAL A 3 32.81 -22.30 1.18
C VAL A 3 32.28 -21.00 1.79
N LEU A 4 33.09 -19.95 1.75
CA LEU A 4 32.84 -18.66 2.37
C LEU A 4 32.95 -17.57 1.29
N ASP A 5 31.86 -16.87 1.02
CA ASP A 5 31.81 -15.84 -0.01
C ASP A 5 31.70 -14.45 0.66
N ASP A 6 32.79 -13.70 0.56
CA ASP A 6 32.97 -12.30 0.97
C ASP A 6 32.43 -11.91 2.37
N ILE A 7 32.68 -12.76 3.34
CA ILE A 7 32.18 -12.59 4.73
C ILE A 7 32.79 -11.38 5.46
N PHE A 8 33.83 -10.77 4.91
CA PHE A 8 34.51 -9.61 5.51
C PHE A 8 34.01 -8.26 5.01
N SER A 9 33.18 -8.22 3.96
CA SER A 9 32.70 -6.96 3.36
C SER A 9 31.78 -6.16 4.26
N ALA A 10 31.01 -6.84 5.12
CA ALA A 10 29.99 -6.22 5.97
C ALA A 10 30.44 -5.99 7.43
N VAL A 11 31.69 -6.30 7.76
CA VAL A 11 32.20 -6.21 9.12
C VAL A 11 33.39 -5.23 9.21
N ASP A 12 33.58 -4.62 10.37
CA ASP A 12 34.74 -3.78 10.60
C ASP A 12 36.05 -4.62 10.69
N SER A 13 37.21 -3.94 10.61
CA SER A 13 38.51 -4.61 10.57
C SER A 13 38.82 -5.40 11.83
N HIS A 14 38.26 -5.03 13.00
CA HIS A 14 38.46 -5.72 14.27
C HIS A 14 37.66 -7.01 14.31
N VAL A 15 36.37 -6.94 13.97
CA VAL A 15 35.49 -8.11 13.90
C VAL A 15 35.95 -9.05 12.77
N GLY A 16 36.38 -8.52 11.63
CA GLY A 16 36.95 -9.31 10.53
C GLY A 16 38.16 -10.15 10.97
N ARG A 17 39.10 -9.58 11.73
CA ARG A 17 40.25 -10.31 12.33
C ARG A 17 39.78 -11.36 13.35
N HIS A 18 38.81 -11.03 14.18
CA HIS A 18 38.25 -11.96 15.16
C HIS A 18 37.60 -13.17 14.46
N LEU A 19 36.78 -12.95 13.43
CA LEU A 19 36.17 -14.00 12.62
C LEU A 19 37.21 -14.87 11.92
N LEU A 20 38.28 -14.27 11.39
CA LEU A 20 39.36 -15.02 10.76
C LEU A 20 40.04 -15.93 11.77
N ASN A 21 40.49 -15.38 12.92
CA ASN A 21 41.33 -16.10 13.86
C ASN A 21 40.55 -17.15 14.67
N HIS A 22 39.34 -16.84 15.14
CA HIS A 22 38.57 -17.74 16.01
C HIS A 22 37.53 -18.55 15.27
N GLY A 23 36.96 -18.02 14.16
CA GLY A 23 35.98 -18.72 13.35
C GLY A 23 36.65 -19.61 12.30
N ILE A 24 37.35 -19.01 11.34
CA ILE A 24 37.86 -19.72 10.15
C ILE A 24 39.12 -20.54 10.45
N LEU A 25 40.08 -19.96 11.17
CA LEU A 25 41.33 -20.61 11.56
C LEU A 25 41.22 -21.38 12.87
N GLY A 26 40.15 -21.14 13.65
CA GLY A 26 39.88 -21.82 14.92
C GLY A 26 39.33 -23.23 14.78
N GLN A 27 38.79 -23.76 15.90
CA GLN A 27 38.30 -25.14 16.00
C GLN A 27 37.22 -25.50 14.97
N LEU A 28 36.35 -24.56 14.58
CA LEU A 28 35.29 -24.76 13.60
C LEU A 28 35.82 -25.05 12.19
N GLY A 29 36.98 -24.47 11.85
CA GLY A 29 37.66 -24.67 10.58
C GLY A 29 38.66 -25.81 10.58
N ALA A 30 39.05 -26.36 11.76
CA ALA A 30 40.05 -27.41 11.85
C ALA A 30 39.67 -28.66 11.06
N ASN A 31 40.61 -29.23 10.35
CA ASN A 31 40.44 -30.44 9.51
C ASN A 31 39.40 -30.32 8.38
N ARG A 32 39.08 -29.11 7.92
CA ARG A 32 38.17 -28.88 6.78
C ARG A 32 38.87 -28.15 5.65
N THR A 33 38.66 -28.56 4.42
CA THR A 33 39.03 -27.77 3.24
C THR A 33 38.18 -26.49 3.23
N ARG A 34 38.83 -25.33 3.08
CA ARG A 34 38.22 -24.01 3.15
C ARG A 34 38.45 -23.28 1.83
N ILE A 35 37.41 -22.79 1.24
CA ILE A 35 37.45 -21.90 0.06
C ILE A 35 36.90 -20.56 0.53
N LEU A 36 37.70 -19.53 0.48
CA LEU A 36 37.33 -18.20 0.89
C LEU A 36 37.45 -17.25 -0.29
N VAL A 37 36.36 -16.68 -0.70
CA VAL A 37 36.31 -15.61 -1.69
C VAL A 37 36.30 -14.29 -0.94
N THR A 38 37.19 -13.35 -1.28
CA THR A 38 37.24 -12.02 -0.65
C THR A 38 38.06 -11.05 -1.48
N HIS A 39 37.72 -9.76 -1.41
CA HIS A 39 38.53 -8.68 -1.93
C HIS A 39 39.50 -8.07 -0.86
N HIS A 40 39.43 -8.51 0.38
CA HIS A 40 40.35 -8.16 1.44
C HIS A 40 41.59 -9.07 1.45
N ALA A 41 42.34 -9.13 0.33
CA ALA A 41 43.47 -10.02 0.15
C ALA A 41 44.50 -9.89 1.31
N GLY A 42 44.77 -8.69 1.80
CA GLY A 42 45.72 -8.44 2.86
C GLY A 42 45.41 -9.09 4.21
N LEU A 43 44.16 -9.48 4.48
CA LEU A 43 43.75 -10.20 5.68
C LEU A 43 44.06 -11.70 5.59
N VAL A 44 43.94 -12.26 4.39
CA VAL A 44 43.93 -13.72 4.17
C VAL A 44 45.23 -14.24 3.57
N ASP A 45 45.98 -13.35 2.94
CA ASP A 45 47.19 -13.65 2.16
C ASP A 45 48.20 -14.51 2.93
N ARG A 46 48.34 -14.29 4.24
CA ARG A 46 49.30 -15.00 5.12
C ARG A 46 48.85 -16.40 5.51
N HIS A 47 47.59 -16.72 5.33
CA HIS A 47 46.98 -17.97 5.83
C HIS A 47 46.53 -18.91 4.70
N ALA A 48 46.59 -18.46 3.45
CA ALA A 48 46.14 -19.21 2.28
C ALA A 48 47.30 -20.03 1.71
N ALA A 49 47.06 -21.34 1.52
CA ALA A 49 47.99 -22.25 0.83
C ALA A 49 47.95 -22.02 -0.70
N TYR A 50 46.80 -21.70 -1.23
CA TYR A 50 46.57 -21.39 -2.65
C TYR A 50 45.86 -20.05 -2.77
N ILE A 51 46.38 -19.18 -3.64
CA ILE A 51 45.75 -17.91 -3.96
C ILE A 51 45.38 -17.94 -5.43
N VAL A 52 44.06 -17.86 -5.71
CA VAL A 52 43.53 -17.77 -7.06
C VAL A 52 43.09 -16.34 -7.32
N THR A 53 43.78 -15.65 -8.20
CA THR A 53 43.41 -14.28 -8.58
C THR A 53 42.67 -14.31 -9.90
N LEU A 54 41.45 -13.75 -9.90
CA LEU A 54 40.62 -13.58 -11.09
C LEU A 54 40.79 -12.15 -11.59
N THR A 55 41.27 -11.99 -12.82
CA THR A 55 41.40 -10.69 -13.47
C THR A 55 40.14 -10.35 -14.28
N ASN A 56 39.93 -9.06 -14.56
CA ASN A 56 38.75 -8.59 -15.31
C ASN A 56 38.67 -9.16 -16.73
N ASP A 57 39.77 -9.66 -17.28
CA ASP A 57 39.84 -10.25 -18.63
C ASP A 57 39.50 -11.75 -18.63
N GLY A 58 39.05 -12.28 -17.49
CA GLY A 58 38.72 -13.71 -17.35
C GLY A 58 39.94 -14.62 -17.22
N THR A 59 41.15 -14.04 -17.16
CA THR A 59 42.37 -14.82 -16.91
C THR A 59 42.52 -15.15 -15.42
N THR A 60 42.97 -16.36 -15.12
CA THR A 60 43.20 -16.81 -13.75
C THR A 60 44.69 -17.05 -13.52
N SER A 61 45.19 -16.53 -12.41
CA SER A 61 46.52 -16.89 -11.93
C SER A 61 46.39 -17.64 -10.59
N VAL A 62 47.12 -18.74 -10.48
CA VAL A 62 47.17 -19.56 -9.25
C VAL A 62 48.58 -19.49 -8.68
N VAL A 63 48.69 -19.04 -7.47
CA VAL A 63 49.97 -19.03 -6.73
C VAL A 63 49.87 -20.03 -5.59
N GLU A 64 50.73 -21.06 -5.64
CA GLU A 64 50.89 -22.04 -4.56
C GLU A 64 52.00 -21.56 -3.61
N ARG A 65 51.75 -21.62 -2.31
CA ARG A 65 52.74 -21.28 -1.29
C ARG A 65 53.20 -22.54 -0.58
N PRO A 66 54.53 -22.74 -0.43
CA PRO A 66 55.06 -23.84 0.32
C PRO A 66 54.65 -23.78 1.79
N SER A 67 54.36 -24.92 2.39
CA SER A 67 53.85 -25.04 3.77
C SER A 67 54.75 -24.40 4.84
N SER A 68 56.02 -24.13 4.54
CA SER A 68 56.99 -23.46 5.42
C SER A 68 56.78 -21.93 5.53
N GLU A 69 56.06 -21.31 4.60
CA GLU A 69 55.79 -19.88 4.62
C GLU A 69 54.43 -19.52 5.23
N ILE A 70 53.57 -20.53 5.43
CA ILE A 70 52.26 -20.35 6.00
C ILE A 70 52.39 -20.10 7.50
N GLY A 71 52.21 -18.85 7.95
CA GLY A 71 52.27 -18.47 9.38
C GLY A 71 53.62 -17.99 9.90
N SER A 72 54.70 -17.96 9.09
CA SER A 72 56.04 -17.56 9.51
C SER A 72 56.50 -16.18 8.99
N ALA A 73 55.60 -15.19 8.95
CA ALA A 73 56.03 -13.82 8.65
C ALA A 73 56.45 -13.07 9.93
N PRO A 74 57.56 -12.31 9.93
CA PRO A 74 58.04 -11.59 11.10
C PRO A 74 57.01 -10.55 11.53
N VAL A 75 56.74 -10.53 12.84
CA VAL A 75 56.01 -9.46 13.52
C VAL A 75 56.71 -8.13 13.17
N LEU A 76 56.21 -7.39 12.21
CA LEU A 76 56.59 -6.00 12.04
C LEU A 76 56.23 -5.28 13.34
N ARG A 77 57.27 -4.80 14.03
CA ARG A 77 57.19 -4.08 15.28
C ARG A 77 56.07 -3.07 15.27
N GLN A 78 55.16 -3.27 16.16
CA GLN A 78 54.24 -2.29 16.69
C GLN A 78 55.04 -1.21 17.43
N ASP A 79 55.57 -0.25 16.73
CA ASP A 79 56.06 0.99 17.34
C ASP A 79 55.30 2.13 16.68
N GLN A 80 54.13 2.42 17.20
CA GLN A 80 53.44 3.72 17.16
C GLN A 80 51.93 3.70 17.54
N SER A 81 51.47 2.65 18.24
CA SER A 81 50.08 2.68 18.79
C SER A 81 50.03 2.32 20.28
N ARG A 82 51.15 2.46 20.99
CA ARG A 82 51.25 2.12 22.43
C ARG A 82 50.82 3.22 23.40
N ASP A 83 50.54 4.43 22.91
CA ASP A 83 50.19 5.55 23.80
C ASP A 83 48.71 5.76 24.06
N LEU A 84 47.83 4.87 23.54
CA LEU A 84 46.36 4.94 23.78
C LEU A 84 45.77 3.71 24.50
N GLU A 85 46.56 2.65 24.76
CA GLU A 85 46.07 1.43 25.43
C GLU A 85 46.41 1.30 26.92
N SER A 86 47.06 2.31 27.54
CA SER A 86 47.52 2.22 28.94
C SER A 86 46.57 2.82 29.99
N LYS A 87 45.27 2.94 29.68
CA LYS A 87 44.27 3.42 30.67
C LYS A 87 43.00 2.59 30.80
N GLU A 88 42.96 1.37 30.30
CA GLU A 88 41.82 0.46 30.51
C GLU A 88 42.27 -0.95 30.92
N SER A 89 43.15 -1.06 31.88
CA SER A 89 43.33 -2.29 32.66
C SER A 89 43.12 -1.97 34.12
N ASP A 90 42.23 -2.66 34.75
CA ASP A 90 41.82 -2.74 36.14
C ASP A 90 40.44 -2.16 36.43
N SER A 91 39.44 -2.86 35.88
CA SER A 91 38.24 -3.16 36.64
C SER A 91 37.79 -4.57 36.25
N GLU A 92 38.24 -5.56 37.02
CA GLU A 92 37.56 -6.84 37.16
C GLU A 92 36.11 -6.54 37.58
N VAL A 93 35.21 -6.58 36.64
CA VAL A 93 33.79 -6.62 36.94
C VAL A 93 33.47 -8.05 37.35
N ASP A 94 33.30 -8.23 38.65
CA ASP A 94 32.69 -9.36 39.30
C ASP A 94 31.46 -9.80 38.50
N LEU A 95 31.54 -10.97 37.85
CA LEU A 95 30.43 -11.62 37.18
C LEU A 95 29.46 -12.20 38.24
N GLY A 96 28.79 -11.31 38.98
CA GLY A 96 27.57 -11.65 39.65
C GLY A 96 26.57 -12.22 38.62
N GLU A 97 25.92 -13.30 38.96
CA GLU A 97 24.91 -13.98 38.14
C GLU A 97 23.97 -12.97 37.45
N PRO A 98 23.77 -13.08 36.14
CA PRO A 98 22.91 -12.14 35.43
C PRO A 98 21.52 -12.24 35.98
N GLY A 99 21.10 -11.22 36.72
CA GLY A 99 19.75 -11.09 37.22
C GLY A 99 18.73 -11.26 36.09
N THR A 100 17.79 -12.11 36.35
CA THR A 100 16.72 -12.58 35.46
C THR A 100 15.80 -11.46 34.90
N GLU A 101 16.04 -10.20 35.23
CA GLU A 101 15.25 -9.04 34.79
C GLU A 101 15.69 -8.43 33.45
N LEU A 102 16.97 -8.56 33.04
CA LEU A 102 17.44 -8.04 31.76
C LEU A 102 16.98 -8.86 30.55
N LEU A 103 16.51 -10.08 30.74
CA LEU A 103 16.00 -10.96 29.67
C LEU A 103 14.53 -10.71 29.31
N ARG A 104 13.82 -9.79 29.97
CA ARG A 104 12.41 -9.50 29.70
C ARG A 104 12.13 -8.26 28.85
N ALA A 105 13.09 -7.44 28.53
CA ALA A 105 12.88 -6.35 27.58
C ALA A 105 12.83 -6.93 26.17
N LYS A 106 11.62 -7.20 25.67
CA LYS A 106 11.43 -7.49 24.23
C LYS A 106 12.11 -6.38 23.43
N PRO A 107 12.98 -6.72 22.45
CA PRO A 107 13.58 -5.70 21.61
C PRO A 107 12.46 -4.87 20.99
N LYS A 108 12.48 -3.55 21.17
CA LYS A 108 11.51 -2.65 20.55
C LYS A 108 11.60 -2.86 19.05
N LYS A 109 10.54 -3.34 18.43
CA LYS A 109 10.46 -3.47 16.98
C LYS A 109 10.56 -2.07 16.39
N PHE A 110 11.52 -1.85 15.50
CA PHE A 110 11.71 -0.58 14.80
C PHE A 110 10.57 -0.35 13.78
N VAL A 111 10.01 -1.44 13.24
CA VAL A 111 8.86 -1.42 12.34
C VAL A 111 7.60 -1.58 13.17
N GLU A 112 6.70 -0.60 13.10
CA GLU A 112 5.40 -0.68 13.74
C GLU A 112 4.55 -1.78 13.10
N ASP A 113 4.01 -2.66 13.94
CA ASP A 113 3.03 -3.65 13.48
C ASP A 113 1.77 -2.89 13.01
N GLU A 114 1.17 -3.32 11.90
CA GLU A 114 -0.05 -2.73 11.39
C GLU A 114 -1.16 -2.83 12.44
N VAL A 115 -1.66 -1.68 12.89
CA VAL A 115 -2.82 -1.63 13.80
C VAL A 115 -4.03 -2.09 13.01
N ARG A 116 -4.44 -3.35 13.22
CA ARG A 116 -5.65 -3.89 12.60
C ARG A 116 -6.84 -3.28 13.32
N ALA A 117 -7.57 -2.42 12.63
CA ALA A 117 -8.83 -1.89 13.13
C ALA A 117 -9.76 -3.06 13.52
N GLN A 118 -10.14 -3.13 14.80
CA GLN A 118 -11.08 -4.13 15.31
C GLN A 118 -12.48 -3.49 15.34
N GLY A 119 -13.46 -4.12 14.71
CA GLY A 119 -14.84 -3.67 14.76
C GLY A 119 -15.44 -3.30 13.39
N ARG A 120 -16.55 -2.59 13.41
CA ARG A 120 -17.19 -2.00 12.23
C ARG A 120 -16.38 -0.81 11.74
N VAL A 121 -16.33 -0.62 10.43
CA VAL A 121 -15.74 0.60 9.84
C VAL A 121 -16.42 1.83 10.44
N LYS A 122 -15.64 2.78 10.90
CA LYS A 122 -16.15 4.00 11.53
C LYS A 122 -16.97 4.82 10.55
N TRP A 123 -18.07 5.42 11.01
CA TRP A 123 -18.91 6.29 10.17
C TRP A 123 -18.12 7.45 9.55
N SER A 124 -17.05 7.91 10.19
CA SER A 124 -16.17 8.93 9.64
C SER A 124 -15.55 8.56 8.29
N VAL A 125 -15.24 7.28 8.07
CA VAL A 125 -14.70 6.78 6.80
C VAL A 125 -15.72 6.94 5.67
N TYR A 126 -16.97 6.50 5.91
CA TYR A 126 -18.07 6.69 4.96
C TYR A 126 -18.31 8.17 4.66
N LYS A 127 -18.32 9.01 5.71
CA LYS A 127 -18.50 10.45 5.56
C LYS A 127 -17.41 11.06 4.67
N THR A 128 -16.16 10.68 4.84
CA THR A 128 -15.04 11.19 4.02
C THR A 128 -15.19 10.76 2.56
N TYR A 129 -15.55 9.50 2.31
CA TYR A 129 -15.83 9.04 0.95
C TYR A 129 -17.00 9.79 0.30
N LEU A 130 -18.12 9.95 1.02
CA LEU A 130 -19.29 10.67 0.53
C LEU A 130 -19.00 12.16 0.27
N THR A 131 -18.15 12.79 1.08
CA THR A 131 -17.74 14.19 0.84
C THR A 131 -16.82 14.30 -0.37
N ALA A 132 -15.86 13.38 -0.52
CA ALA A 132 -14.95 13.34 -1.65
C ALA A 132 -15.67 13.06 -2.99
N SER A 133 -16.76 12.26 -2.97
CA SER A 133 -17.54 11.91 -4.14
C SER A 133 -18.48 13.02 -4.67
N GLY A 134 -18.67 14.10 -3.91
CA GLY A 134 -19.50 15.24 -4.33
C GLY A 134 -20.37 15.86 -3.22
N GLY A 135 -20.27 15.32 -2.00
CA GLY A 135 -20.95 15.84 -0.82
C GLY A 135 -22.46 15.52 -0.79
N ILE A 136 -23.12 16.00 0.30
CA ILE A 136 -24.51 15.62 0.62
C ILE A 136 -25.50 16.00 -0.47
N ARG A 137 -25.32 17.15 -1.12
CA ARG A 137 -26.24 17.63 -2.17
C ARG A 137 -26.24 16.69 -3.38
N TYR A 138 -25.08 16.18 -3.74
CA TYR A 138 -24.94 15.23 -4.84
C TYR A 138 -25.62 13.89 -4.51
N TRP A 139 -25.45 13.39 -3.30
CA TRP A 139 -26.09 12.14 -2.85
C TRP A 139 -27.60 12.25 -2.71
N ILE A 140 -28.14 13.42 -2.32
CA ILE A 140 -29.60 13.69 -2.35
C ILE A 140 -30.10 13.62 -3.80
N MET A 141 -29.38 14.20 -4.76
CA MET A 141 -29.73 14.11 -6.18
C MET A 141 -29.73 12.65 -6.68
N ILE A 142 -28.71 11.86 -6.31
CA ILE A 142 -28.65 10.43 -6.64
C ILE A 142 -29.86 9.69 -6.04
N ALA A 143 -30.17 9.91 -4.76
CA ALA A 143 -31.32 9.28 -4.10
C ALA A 143 -32.65 9.64 -4.81
N LEU A 144 -32.81 10.89 -5.23
CA LEU A 144 -33.97 11.33 -6.02
C LEU A 144 -34.06 10.58 -7.35
N MET A 145 -32.92 10.43 -8.06
CA MET A 145 -32.86 9.71 -9.33
C MET A 145 -33.19 8.22 -9.16
N PHE A 146 -32.71 7.57 -8.08
CA PHE A 146 -33.11 6.18 -7.76
C PHE A 146 -34.60 6.09 -7.42
N SER A 147 -35.17 7.06 -6.72
CA SER A 147 -36.58 7.13 -6.42
C SER A 147 -37.41 7.28 -7.71
N LEU A 148 -36.96 8.10 -8.65
CA LEU A 148 -37.62 8.25 -9.96
C LEU A 148 -37.55 6.97 -10.81
N ALA A 149 -36.39 6.26 -10.78
CA ALA A 149 -36.25 4.97 -11.44
C ALA A 149 -37.20 3.92 -10.84
N ALA A 150 -37.30 3.86 -9.50
CA ALA A 150 -38.23 3.00 -8.80
C ALA A 150 -39.72 3.32 -9.15
N ALA A 151 -40.07 4.60 -9.12
CA ALA A 151 -41.40 5.06 -9.49
C ALA A 151 -41.75 4.72 -10.94
N SER A 152 -40.80 4.87 -11.88
CA SER A 152 -41.04 4.50 -13.30
C SER A 152 -41.23 2.98 -13.47
N THR A 153 -40.53 2.15 -12.66
CA THR A 153 -40.74 0.69 -12.68
C THR A 153 -42.10 0.30 -12.15
N ILE A 154 -42.57 0.92 -11.07
CA ILE A 154 -43.93 0.75 -10.57
C ILE A 154 -44.95 1.25 -11.62
N GLY A 155 -44.74 2.43 -12.20
CA GLY A 155 -45.58 3.03 -13.21
C GLY A 155 -45.74 2.14 -14.45
N ARG A 156 -44.66 1.52 -14.93
CA ARG A 156 -44.68 0.55 -16.04
C ARG A 156 -45.55 -0.67 -15.71
N SER A 157 -45.39 -1.24 -14.53
CA SER A 157 -46.17 -2.41 -14.10
C SER A 157 -47.62 -2.05 -13.83
N TYR A 158 -47.90 -0.85 -13.33
CA TYR A 158 -49.26 -0.33 -13.16
C TYR A 158 -49.95 -0.05 -14.51
N TRP A 159 -49.21 0.48 -15.51
CA TRP A 159 -49.72 0.66 -16.87
C TRP A 159 -50.09 -0.68 -17.51
N LEU A 160 -49.27 -1.70 -17.31
CA LEU A 160 -49.59 -3.05 -17.79
C LEU A 160 -50.89 -3.59 -17.15
N ARG A 161 -51.05 -3.36 -15.83
CA ARG A 161 -52.29 -3.68 -15.12
C ARG A 161 -53.50 -2.96 -15.76
N PHE A 162 -53.38 -1.65 -15.98
CA PHE A 162 -54.46 -0.84 -16.59
C PHE A 162 -54.79 -1.35 -17.98
N TRP A 163 -53.78 -1.68 -18.77
CA TRP A 163 -53.99 -2.26 -20.09
C TRP A 163 -54.74 -3.61 -20.05
N THR A 164 -54.29 -4.54 -19.18
CA THR A 164 -54.94 -5.86 -19.06
C THR A 164 -56.37 -5.77 -18.50
N SER A 165 -56.67 -4.85 -17.58
CA SER A 165 -58.02 -4.67 -17.03
C SER A 165 -58.98 -4.15 -18.09
N SER A 166 -58.55 -3.21 -18.94
CA SER A 166 -59.40 -2.65 -20.01
C SER A 166 -59.85 -3.71 -21.02
N TYR A 167 -59.02 -4.70 -21.32
CA TYR A 167 -59.39 -5.85 -22.16
C TYR A 167 -60.32 -6.83 -21.47
N ALA A 168 -60.17 -7.05 -20.16
CA ALA A 168 -61.03 -7.92 -19.38
C ALA A 168 -62.47 -7.36 -19.30
N ASP A 169 -62.59 -6.03 -19.05
CA ASP A 169 -63.90 -5.34 -18.99
C ASP A 169 -64.62 -5.36 -20.35
N THR A 170 -63.87 -5.15 -21.43
CA THR A 170 -64.44 -5.23 -22.79
C THR A 170 -64.95 -6.63 -23.10
N ARG A 171 -64.25 -7.68 -22.69
CA ARG A 171 -64.65 -9.07 -22.92
C ARG A 171 -65.84 -9.47 -22.08
N SER A 172 -65.97 -9.00 -20.84
CA SER A 172 -67.15 -9.21 -19.99
C SER A 172 -68.38 -8.45 -20.52
N ALA A 173 -68.21 -7.23 -21.04
CA ALA A 173 -69.28 -6.48 -21.71
C ALA A 173 -69.74 -7.18 -22.96
N LEU A 174 -68.84 -7.71 -23.81
CA LEU A 174 -69.20 -8.49 -25.00
C LEU A 174 -69.99 -9.76 -24.68
N ASN A 175 -69.65 -10.47 -23.64
CA ASN A 175 -70.30 -11.69 -23.17
C ASN A 175 -71.73 -11.39 -22.59
N SER A 176 -71.89 -10.24 -21.95
CA SER A 176 -73.20 -9.81 -21.42
C SER A 176 -74.12 -9.25 -22.50
N THR A 177 -73.58 -8.69 -23.57
CA THR A 177 -74.39 -8.09 -24.69
C THR A 177 -74.89 -9.12 -25.70
N SER A 178 -74.36 -10.38 -25.63
CA SER A 178 -74.95 -11.47 -26.48
C SER A 178 -76.36 -11.85 -26.13
N HIS A 179 -77.02 -11.29 -25.10
CA HIS A 179 -78.38 -11.52 -24.68
C HIS A 179 -79.36 -10.33 -24.98
N HIS A 180 -78.83 -9.16 -25.35
CA HIS A 180 -79.67 -8.02 -25.76
C HIS A 180 -79.09 -7.33 -27.02
N MET A 181 -79.67 -7.62 -28.14
CA MET A 181 -79.46 -6.92 -29.39
C MET A 181 -80.27 -5.64 -29.34
N GLU A 182 -79.69 -4.46 -29.06
CA GLU A 182 -80.10 -3.17 -29.57
C GLU A 182 -79.18 -2.04 -29.15
N THR A 183 -78.89 -1.19 -30.14
CA THR A 183 -78.30 0.15 -30.10
C THR A 183 -76.82 0.31 -29.75
N GLY A 184 -76.10 0.36 -30.83
CA GLY A 184 -74.89 1.07 -31.18
C GLY A 184 -74.27 2.13 -30.25
N THR A 185 -73.43 1.70 -29.38
CA THR A 185 -72.22 2.47 -28.99
C THR A 185 -71.13 1.46 -28.87
N GLU A 186 -70.35 1.31 -29.95
CA GLU A 186 -69.09 0.53 -29.82
C GLU A 186 -68.27 1.13 -28.68
N PRO A 187 -67.85 0.34 -27.65
CA PRO A 187 -66.94 0.84 -26.68
C PRO A 187 -65.65 1.26 -27.43
N GLN A 188 -65.26 2.54 -27.32
CA GLN A 188 -64.05 3.07 -27.92
C GLN A 188 -62.87 2.22 -27.45
N GLN A 189 -62.59 1.17 -28.17
CA GLN A 189 -61.45 0.32 -27.97
C GLN A 189 -60.25 1.13 -28.42
N HIS A 190 -59.48 1.70 -27.45
CA HIS A 190 -58.21 2.32 -27.78
C HIS A 190 -57.37 1.31 -28.55
N GLN A 191 -56.87 1.72 -29.70
CA GLN A 191 -56.11 0.84 -30.58
C GLN A 191 -54.92 0.24 -29.79
N LEU A 192 -54.57 -1.01 -30.02
CA LEU A 192 -53.41 -1.71 -29.43
C LEU A 192 -52.16 -0.84 -29.46
N SER A 193 -51.99 -0.05 -30.51
CA SER A 193 -50.90 0.91 -30.70
C SER A 193 -50.79 1.96 -29.58
N TYR A 194 -51.92 2.39 -29.00
CA TYR A 194 -51.94 3.33 -27.88
C TYR A 194 -51.32 2.72 -26.60
N TYR A 195 -51.81 1.57 -26.18
CA TYR A 195 -51.30 0.91 -24.97
C TYR A 195 -49.82 0.49 -25.10
N LEU A 196 -49.48 -0.05 -26.28
CA LEU A 196 -48.13 -0.47 -26.58
C LEU A 196 -47.16 0.72 -26.66
N GLY A 197 -47.59 1.83 -27.27
CA GLY A 197 -46.79 3.05 -27.36
C GLY A 197 -46.43 3.63 -26.00
N PHE A 198 -47.44 3.74 -25.10
CA PHE A 198 -47.17 4.20 -23.73
C PHE A 198 -46.31 3.22 -22.92
N TYR A 199 -46.49 1.91 -23.07
CA TYR A 199 -45.67 0.90 -22.43
C TYR A 199 -44.20 1.00 -22.86
N ILE A 200 -43.96 1.17 -24.16
CA ILE A 200 -42.62 1.37 -24.72
C ILE A 200 -42.00 2.68 -24.18
N LEU A 201 -42.78 3.77 -24.17
CA LEU A 201 -42.32 5.06 -23.68
C LEU A 201 -41.87 4.99 -22.18
N ILE A 202 -42.73 4.44 -21.31
CA ILE A 202 -42.43 4.29 -19.89
C ILE A 202 -41.23 3.35 -19.68
N SER A 203 -41.12 2.28 -20.47
CA SER A 203 -40.00 1.36 -20.43
C SER A 203 -38.70 2.04 -20.83
N PHE A 204 -38.71 2.86 -21.87
CA PHE A 204 -37.55 3.64 -22.30
C PHE A 204 -37.11 4.64 -21.22
N ILE A 205 -38.07 5.37 -20.62
CA ILE A 205 -37.80 6.28 -19.51
C ILE A 205 -37.18 5.54 -18.31
N SER A 206 -37.72 4.36 -17.99
CA SER A 206 -37.19 3.54 -16.90
C SER A 206 -35.73 3.11 -17.13
N VAL A 207 -35.44 2.64 -18.35
CA VAL A 207 -34.06 2.26 -18.73
C VAL A 207 -33.13 3.48 -18.74
N ALA A 208 -33.61 4.62 -19.21
CA ALA A 208 -32.82 5.86 -19.20
C ALA A 208 -32.45 6.30 -17.77
N PHE A 209 -33.39 6.26 -16.83
CA PHE A 209 -33.12 6.58 -15.42
C PHE A 209 -32.09 5.62 -14.82
N VAL A 210 -32.16 4.31 -15.08
CA VAL A 210 -31.20 3.33 -14.63
C VAL A 210 -29.80 3.63 -15.20
N GLY A 211 -29.72 3.89 -16.53
CA GLY A 211 -28.46 4.24 -17.19
C GLY A 211 -27.83 5.52 -16.62
N ILE A 212 -28.65 6.56 -16.40
CA ILE A 212 -28.20 7.81 -15.79
C ILE A 212 -27.66 7.56 -14.38
N ASN A 213 -28.36 6.78 -13.54
CA ASN A 213 -27.90 6.44 -12.19
C ASN A 213 -26.54 5.76 -12.20
N ILE A 214 -26.33 4.78 -13.09
CA ILE A 214 -25.05 4.09 -13.24
C ILE A 214 -23.93 5.10 -13.53
N VAL A 215 -24.14 5.98 -14.50
CA VAL A 215 -23.13 6.99 -14.88
C VAL A 215 -22.85 7.94 -13.71
N PHE A 216 -23.87 8.45 -13.03
CA PHE A 216 -23.70 9.38 -11.91
C PHE A 216 -22.91 8.75 -10.76
N VAL A 217 -23.24 7.52 -10.35
CA VAL A 217 -22.53 6.84 -9.25
C VAL A 217 -21.08 6.51 -9.64
N LEU A 218 -20.84 6.02 -10.86
CA LEU A 218 -19.48 5.71 -11.31
C LEU A 218 -18.62 6.97 -11.44
N VAL A 219 -19.16 8.06 -12.00
CA VAL A 219 -18.43 9.33 -12.08
C VAL A 219 -18.12 9.89 -10.70
N SER A 220 -19.03 9.76 -9.73
CA SER A 220 -18.75 10.18 -8.35
C SER A 220 -17.66 9.35 -7.68
N SER A 221 -17.65 8.04 -7.93
CA SER A 221 -16.63 7.14 -7.41
C SER A 221 -15.25 7.48 -7.97
N LEU A 222 -15.14 7.68 -9.28
CA LEU A 222 -13.86 8.09 -9.91
C LEU A 222 -13.36 9.45 -9.40
N ARG A 223 -14.29 10.41 -9.18
CA ARG A 223 -13.94 11.70 -8.58
C ARG A 223 -13.39 11.53 -7.17
N ALA A 224 -14.05 10.71 -6.36
CA ALA A 224 -13.59 10.42 -5.00
C ALA A 224 -12.21 9.76 -5.02
N ALA A 225 -12.03 8.70 -5.82
CA ALA A 225 -10.76 7.97 -5.93
C ALA A 225 -9.61 8.90 -6.33
N ARG A 226 -9.81 9.74 -7.35
CA ARG A 226 -8.81 10.71 -7.80
C ARG A 226 -8.44 11.71 -6.71
N HIS A 227 -9.42 12.33 -6.07
CA HIS A 227 -9.19 13.33 -5.03
C HIS A 227 -8.44 12.74 -3.82
N LEU A 228 -8.85 11.54 -3.37
CA LEU A 228 -8.21 10.84 -2.25
C LEU A 228 -6.78 10.41 -2.60
N PHE A 229 -6.55 9.97 -3.86
CA PHE A 229 -5.22 9.60 -4.33
C PHE A 229 -4.27 10.80 -4.34
N GLU A 230 -4.71 11.94 -4.88
CA GLU A 230 -3.92 13.17 -4.95
C GLU A 230 -3.48 13.63 -3.55
N ILE A 231 -4.40 13.64 -2.57
CA ILE A 231 -4.08 14.02 -1.20
C ILE A 231 -3.13 13.01 -0.55
N ALA A 232 -3.40 11.71 -0.65
CA ALA A 232 -2.56 10.69 -0.06
C ALA A 232 -1.13 10.71 -0.66
N ALA A 233 -1.00 10.89 -1.98
CA ALA A 233 0.29 10.97 -2.66
C ALA A 233 1.08 12.21 -2.20
N LEU A 234 0.44 13.38 -2.13
CA LEU A 234 1.08 14.60 -1.64
C LEU A 234 1.55 14.46 -0.18
N ASN A 235 0.70 13.92 0.69
CA ASN A 235 1.05 13.76 2.11
C ASN A 235 2.21 12.77 2.31
N VAL A 236 2.24 11.66 1.56
CA VAL A 236 3.36 10.71 1.63
C VAL A 236 4.67 11.32 1.12
N LEU A 237 4.62 12.11 0.05
CA LEU A 237 5.80 12.81 -0.47
C LEU A 237 6.31 13.90 0.49
N GLN A 238 5.44 14.45 1.30
CA GLN A 238 5.75 15.47 2.32
C GLN A 238 5.89 14.88 3.74
N ALA A 239 5.85 13.55 3.87
CA ALA A 239 5.98 12.89 5.16
C ALA A 239 7.39 13.06 5.75
N PRO A 240 7.52 13.20 7.08
CA PRO A 240 8.82 13.23 7.73
C PRO A 240 9.63 11.96 7.46
N LEU A 241 10.95 12.11 7.27
CA LEU A 241 11.85 10.98 6.97
C LEU A 241 11.78 9.90 8.06
N GLY A 242 11.64 10.30 9.34
CA GLY A 242 11.50 9.35 10.44
C GLY A 242 10.27 8.43 10.31
N TRP A 243 9.16 8.90 9.73
CA TRP A 243 8.02 8.06 9.43
C TRP A 243 8.31 7.11 8.25
N LEU A 244 8.94 7.62 7.19
CA LEU A 244 9.32 6.81 6.02
C LEU A 244 10.26 5.66 6.40
N ASP A 245 11.21 5.88 7.31
CA ASP A 245 12.15 4.87 7.79
C ASP A 245 11.47 3.78 8.63
N THR A 246 10.36 4.10 9.31
CA THR A 246 9.58 3.11 10.09
C THR A 246 8.63 2.28 9.24
N GLN A 247 8.32 2.71 8.01
CA GLN A 247 7.37 2.05 7.13
C GLN A 247 8.08 1.24 6.04
N PRO A 248 7.82 -0.07 5.92
CA PRO A 248 8.33 -0.85 4.80
C PRO A 248 7.81 -0.30 3.47
N ILE A 249 8.68 -0.08 2.48
CA ILE A 249 8.32 0.41 1.14
C ILE A 249 7.21 -0.44 0.51
N GLY A 250 7.24 -1.76 0.72
CA GLY A 250 6.20 -2.67 0.23
C GLY A 250 4.82 -2.37 0.80
N ARG A 251 4.73 -1.87 2.06
CA ARG A 251 3.46 -1.44 2.66
C ARG A 251 2.92 -0.20 1.96
N ILE A 252 3.76 0.80 1.74
CA ILE A 252 3.39 2.03 1.02
C ILE A 252 2.90 1.69 -0.39
N LEU A 253 3.67 0.90 -1.13
CA LEU A 253 3.29 0.47 -2.48
C LEU A 253 1.97 -0.31 -2.49
N ASN A 254 1.74 -1.21 -1.53
CA ASN A 254 0.49 -1.96 -1.44
C ASN A 254 -0.72 -1.04 -1.20
N ARG A 255 -0.57 0.07 -0.47
CA ARG A 255 -1.64 1.07 -0.31
C ARG A 255 -1.99 1.71 -1.65
N PHE A 256 -0.96 2.17 -2.41
CA PHE A 256 -1.19 2.87 -3.68
C PHE A 256 -1.63 1.94 -4.82
N VAL A 257 -1.20 0.67 -4.82
CA VAL A 257 -1.55 -0.28 -5.89
C VAL A 257 -2.74 -1.15 -5.49
N GLY A 258 -2.71 -1.77 -4.29
CA GLY A 258 -3.72 -2.72 -3.84
C GLY A 258 -4.99 -2.05 -3.32
N ASP A 259 -4.85 -1.18 -2.30
CA ASP A 259 -6.01 -0.58 -1.64
C ASP A 259 -6.71 0.46 -2.54
N PHE A 260 -5.96 1.29 -3.27
CA PHE A 260 -6.55 2.22 -4.24
C PHE A 260 -7.23 1.51 -5.41
N ALA A 261 -6.71 0.37 -5.88
CA ALA A 261 -7.38 -0.41 -6.92
C ALA A 261 -8.78 -0.88 -6.49
N LEU A 262 -8.96 -1.22 -5.21
CA LEU A 262 -10.28 -1.58 -4.67
C LEU A 262 -11.22 -0.37 -4.62
N ILE A 263 -10.73 0.78 -4.18
CA ILE A 263 -11.51 2.03 -4.12
C ILE A 263 -11.92 2.50 -5.52
N ASP A 264 -11.02 2.43 -6.49
CA ASP A 264 -11.23 2.91 -7.85
C ASP A 264 -12.12 1.97 -8.67
N SER A 265 -11.91 0.65 -8.61
CA SER A 265 -12.56 -0.31 -9.49
C SER A 265 -13.79 -1.00 -8.90
N ARG A 266 -13.81 -1.29 -7.59
CA ARG A 266 -14.85 -2.13 -6.97
C ARG A 266 -15.84 -1.36 -6.12
N LEU A 267 -15.35 -0.48 -5.24
CA LEU A 267 -16.17 0.22 -4.25
C LEU A 267 -17.35 0.98 -4.90
N GLY A 268 -17.09 1.69 -6.00
CA GLY A 268 -18.14 2.40 -6.74
C GLY A 268 -19.24 1.50 -7.26
N GLY A 269 -18.88 0.33 -7.78
CA GLY A 269 -19.81 -0.69 -8.24
C GLY A 269 -20.64 -1.29 -7.09
N ASP A 270 -20.01 -1.59 -5.96
CA ASP A 270 -20.70 -2.17 -4.81
C ASP A 270 -21.65 -1.17 -4.15
N VAL A 271 -21.26 0.11 -4.05
CA VAL A 271 -22.16 1.20 -3.63
C VAL A 271 -23.35 1.34 -4.57
N LEU A 272 -23.14 1.29 -5.90
CA LEU A 272 -24.20 1.35 -6.90
C LEU A 272 -25.21 0.23 -6.71
N TRP A 273 -24.73 -1.02 -6.66
CA TRP A 273 -25.60 -2.19 -6.54
C TRP A 273 -26.28 -2.30 -5.18
N PHE A 274 -25.60 -1.91 -4.10
CA PHE A 274 -26.23 -1.82 -2.78
C PHE A 274 -27.36 -0.79 -2.76
N THR A 275 -27.12 0.42 -3.28
CA THR A 275 -28.13 1.48 -3.32
C THR A 275 -29.31 1.07 -4.20
N ASN A 276 -29.04 0.50 -5.38
CA ASN A 276 -30.09 -0.02 -6.25
C ASN A 276 -30.93 -1.11 -5.57
N GLY A 277 -30.27 -2.04 -4.87
CA GLY A 277 -30.94 -3.10 -4.11
C GLY A 277 -31.83 -2.56 -3.00
N LEU A 278 -31.35 -1.55 -2.26
CA LEU A 278 -32.14 -0.90 -1.20
C LEU A 278 -33.43 -0.29 -1.74
N PHE A 279 -33.35 0.48 -2.85
CA PHE A 279 -34.52 1.06 -3.49
C PHE A 279 -35.44 -0.01 -4.07
N SER A 280 -34.88 -1.12 -4.59
CA SER A 280 -35.67 -2.25 -5.10
C SER A 280 -36.44 -2.96 -3.97
N VAL A 281 -35.84 -3.19 -2.82
CA VAL A 281 -36.55 -3.74 -1.64
C VAL A 281 -37.69 -2.83 -1.21
N VAL A 282 -37.46 -1.51 -1.13
CA VAL A 282 -38.50 -0.54 -0.81
C VAL A 282 -39.63 -0.58 -1.85
N THR A 283 -39.30 -0.72 -3.14
CA THR A 283 -40.26 -0.85 -4.23
C THR A 283 -41.14 -2.09 -4.08
N ILE A 284 -40.55 -3.25 -3.74
CA ILE A 284 -41.27 -4.51 -3.53
C ILE A 284 -42.21 -4.39 -2.32
N VAL A 285 -41.75 -3.83 -1.22
CA VAL A 285 -42.59 -3.60 -0.03
C VAL A 285 -43.75 -2.64 -0.36
N ALA A 286 -43.45 -1.53 -1.03
CA ALA A 286 -44.45 -0.56 -1.43
C ALA A 286 -45.50 -1.19 -2.37
N SER A 287 -45.10 -2.04 -3.32
CA SER A 287 -46.03 -2.73 -4.23
C SER A 287 -46.97 -3.68 -3.50
N ALA A 288 -46.47 -4.38 -2.46
CA ALA A 288 -47.32 -5.25 -1.64
C ALA A 288 -48.38 -4.46 -0.82
N LEU A 289 -47.96 -3.33 -0.24
CA LEU A 289 -48.86 -2.44 0.51
C LEU A 289 -49.94 -1.78 -0.40
N PHE A 290 -49.58 -1.51 -1.64
CA PHE A 290 -50.49 -0.94 -2.61
C PHE A 290 -51.65 -1.88 -2.98
N VAL A 291 -51.41 -3.20 -2.92
CA VAL A 291 -52.44 -4.21 -3.21
C VAL A 291 -53.52 -4.28 -2.11
N SER A 292 -53.10 -4.35 -0.87
CA SER A 292 -53.97 -4.35 0.29
C SER A 292 -53.25 -3.92 1.56
N LEU A 293 -53.88 -3.07 2.35
CA LEU A 293 -53.34 -2.63 3.62
C LEU A 293 -53.13 -3.80 4.61
N TRP A 294 -53.93 -4.85 4.53
CA TRP A 294 -53.77 -6.06 5.33
C TRP A 294 -52.45 -6.80 5.08
N MET A 295 -51.85 -6.60 3.91
CA MET A 295 -50.50 -7.13 3.60
C MET A 295 -49.38 -6.49 4.44
N SER A 296 -49.67 -5.37 5.11
CA SER A 296 -48.68 -4.76 6.03
C SER A 296 -48.25 -5.70 7.14
N ILE A 297 -49.13 -6.56 7.65
CA ILE A 297 -48.81 -7.47 8.78
C ILE A 297 -47.73 -8.48 8.37
N PRO A 298 -47.93 -9.32 7.33
CA PRO A 298 -46.88 -10.27 6.92
C PRO A 298 -45.61 -9.56 6.42
N VAL A 299 -45.72 -8.41 5.76
CA VAL A 299 -44.56 -7.62 5.32
C VAL A 299 -43.70 -7.20 6.50
N VAL A 300 -44.30 -6.64 7.56
CA VAL A 300 -43.52 -6.21 8.77
C VAL A 300 -42.90 -7.39 9.45
N VAL A 301 -43.66 -8.48 9.69
CA VAL A 301 -43.13 -9.68 10.36
C VAL A 301 -41.94 -10.28 9.60
N LEU A 302 -42.09 -10.49 8.29
CA LEU A 302 -41.05 -11.07 7.45
C LEU A 302 -39.84 -10.14 7.32
N SER A 303 -40.05 -8.81 7.29
CA SER A 303 -38.97 -7.84 7.30
C SER A 303 -38.16 -7.88 8.59
N LEU A 304 -38.80 -8.02 9.77
CA LEU A 304 -38.11 -8.15 11.05
C LEU A 304 -37.29 -9.46 11.11
N ILE A 305 -37.85 -10.55 10.61
CA ILE A 305 -37.12 -11.85 10.53
C ILE A 305 -35.93 -11.70 9.56
N CYS A 306 -36.11 -11.03 8.43
CA CYS A 306 -35.04 -10.76 7.47
C CYS A 306 -33.89 -9.96 8.13
N ILE A 307 -34.21 -8.86 8.81
CA ILE A 307 -33.23 -8.03 9.54
C ILE A 307 -32.48 -8.86 10.57
N TYR A 308 -33.16 -9.73 11.31
CA TYR A 308 -32.54 -10.61 12.30
C TYR A 308 -31.54 -11.60 11.65
N ILE A 309 -31.93 -12.26 10.54
CA ILE A 309 -31.04 -13.18 9.81
C ILE A 309 -29.84 -12.45 9.25
N VAL A 310 -30.04 -11.24 8.70
CA VAL A 310 -28.97 -10.38 8.17
C VAL A 310 -27.98 -10.02 9.27
N HIS A 311 -28.47 -9.64 10.45
CA HIS A 311 -27.62 -9.28 11.58
C HIS A 311 -26.72 -10.45 12.03
N LEU A 312 -27.32 -11.65 12.18
CA LEU A 312 -26.58 -12.87 12.51
C LEU A 312 -25.51 -13.20 11.45
N TYR A 313 -25.87 -13.08 10.17
CA TYR A 313 -24.93 -13.33 9.08
C TYR A 313 -23.77 -12.35 9.07
N LEU A 314 -24.05 -11.05 9.20
CA LEU A 314 -23.02 -10.02 9.15
C LEU A 314 -22.00 -10.14 10.28
N ASP A 315 -22.44 -10.48 11.49
CA ASP A 315 -21.54 -10.67 12.62
C ASP A 315 -20.63 -11.89 12.38
N ALA A 316 -21.20 -13.03 11.98
CA ALA A 316 -20.43 -14.24 11.65
C ALA A 316 -19.50 -14.05 10.45
N ALA A 317 -19.98 -13.43 9.38
CA ALA A 317 -19.23 -13.21 8.14
C ALA A 317 -18.00 -12.33 8.36
N ARG A 318 -18.09 -11.31 9.23
CA ARG A 318 -16.95 -10.44 9.57
C ARG A 318 -15.84 -11.22 10.27
N ASP A 319 -16.18 -12.02 11.27
CA ASP A 319 -15.19 -12.74 12.06
C ASP A 319 -14.48 -13.80 11.20
N VAL A 320 -15.24 -14.54 10.39
CA VAL A 320 -14.67 -15.55 9.48
C VAL A 320 -13.83 -14.88 8.38
N LYS A 321 -14.23 -13.71 7.87
CA LYS A 321 -13.45 -12.96 6.88
C LYS A 321 -12.13 -12.46 7.43
N ARG A 322 -12.08 -12.09 8.71
CA ARG A 322 -10.82 -11.77 9.39
C ARG A 322 -9.90 -12.98 9.50
N LEU A 323 -10.46 -14.15 9.84
CA LEU A 323 -9.69 -15.39 9.86
C LEU A 323 -9.13 -15.74 8.49
N GLU A 324 -9.91 -15.58 7.41
CA GLU A 324 -9.44 -15.77 6.04
C GLU A 324 -8.29 -14.82 5.70
N SER A 325 -8.43 -13.53 6.00
CA SER A 325 -7.39 -12.52 5.75
C SER A 325 -6.11 -12.81 6.54
N SER A 326 -6.22 -13.23 7.80
CA SER A 326 -5.06 -13.59 8.62
C SER A 326 -4.39 -14.88 8.17
N ALA A 327 -5.15 -15.86 7.67
CA ALA A 327 -4.62 -17.12 7.14
C ALA A 327 -3.90 -16.95 5.79
N LYS A 328 -4.22 -15.90 5.03
CA LYS A 328 -3.60 -15.60 3.73
C LYS A 328 -2.18 -15.04 3.88
N SER A 329 -1.92 -14.23 4.90
CA SER A 329 -0.63 -13.53 5.10
C SER A 329 0.57 -14.50 5.21
N PRO A 330 0.53 -15.60 5.99
CA PRO A 330 1.66 -16.52 6.11
C PRO A 330 2.05 -17.23 4.80
N ILE A 331 1.09 -17.38 3.86
CA ILE A 331 1.36 -17.97 2.54
C ILE A 331 2.33 -17.07 1.76
N PHE A 332 2.04 -15.76 1.70
CA PHE A 332 2.90 -14.80 0.99
C PHE A 332 4.25 -14.63 1.67
N GLU A 333 4.27 -14.62 3.02
CA GLU A 333 5.51 -14.55 3.79
C GLU A 333 6.41 -15.75 3.51
N LEU A 334 5.84 -16.96 3.50
CA LEU A 334 6.58 -18.18 3.20
C LEU A 334 7.10 -18.18 1.75
N VAL A 335 6.29 -17.75 0.77
CA VAL A 335 6.74 -17.62 -0.64
C VAL A 335 7.90 -16.64 -0.74
N GLY A 336 7.79 -15.46 -0.11
CA GLY A 336 8.87 -14.48 -0.08
C GLY A 336 10.15 -15.02 0.53
N THR A 337 10.04 -15.73 1.65
CA THR A 337 11.18 -16.37 2.33
C THR A 337 11.82 -17.46 1.46
N VAL A 338 11.01 -18.31 0.81
CA VAL A 338 11.50 -19.37 -0.08
C VAL A 338 12.22 -18.78 -1.28
N LEU A 339 11.65 -17.74 -1.92
CA LEU A 339 12.27 -17.11 -3.09
C LEU A 339 13.60 -16.43 -2.73
N SER A 340 13.67 -15.75 -1.60
CA SER A 340 14.90 -15.10 -1.12
C SER A 340 15.96 -16.10 -0.67
N GLY A 341 15.55 -17.22 -0.04
CA GLY A 341 16.40 -18.26 0.49
C GLY A 341 16.58 -19.48 -0.41
N LEU A 342 16.15 -19.43 -1.67
CA LEU A 342 16.13 -20.60 -2.58
C LEU A 342 17.48 -21.33 -2.69
N PRO A 343 18.64 -20.63 -2.83
CA PRO A 343 19.94 -21.29 -2.85
C PRO A 343 20.21 -22.09 -1.57
N THR A 344 19.90 -21.50 -0.42
CA THR A 344 20.11 -22.13 0.90
C THR A 344 19.23 -23.37 1.06
N ILE A 345 17.94 -23.28 0.73
CA ILE A 345 16.99 -24.39 0.83
C ILE A 345 17.42 -25.57 -0.05
N ARG A 346 17.88 -25.29 -1.27
CA ARG A 346 18.40 -26.32 -2.20
C ARG A 346 19.70 -26.94 -1.72
N CYS A 347 20.63 -26.15 -1.21
CA CYS A 347 21.89 -26.66 -0.67
C CYS A 347 21.69 -27.59 0.53
N PHE A 348 20.70 -27.32 1.38
CA PHE A 348 20.38 -28.15 2.53
C PHE A 348 19.40 -29.29 2.24
N GLY A 349 18.87 -29.41 0.99
CA GLY A 349 17.95 -30.46 0.58
C GLY A 349 16.59 -30.42 1.32
N ARG A 350 16.12 -29.22 1.74
CA ARG A 350 14.92 -29.03 2.56
C ARG A 350 13.70 -28.57 1.77
N VAL A 351 13.62 -28.88 0.48
CA VAL A 351 12.50 -28.45 -0.37
C VAL A 351 11.18 -29.04 0.10
N ASP A 352 11.15 -30.32 0.44
CA ASP A 352 9.94 -31.01 0.87
C ASP A 352 9.38 -30.45 2.19
N ASP A 353 10.25 -30.12 3.16
CA ASP A 353 9.82 -29.50 4.42
C ASP A 353 9.12 -28.16 4.19
N TYR A 354 9.55 -27.37 3.20
CA TYR A 354 8.91 -26.10 2.88
C TYR A 354 7.60 -26.29 2.10
N LEU A 355 7.51 -27.33 1.26
CA LEU A 355 6.26 -27.70 0.59
C LEU A 355 5.20 -28.14 1.59
N ASP A 356 5.54 -28.96 2.56
CA ASP A 356 4.62 -29.42 3.60
C ASP A 356 4.11 -28.25 4.45
N ARG A 357 4.98 -27.31 4.80
CA ARG A 357 4.57 -26.05 5.48
C ARG A 357 3.62 -25.24 4.61
N MET A 358 3.90 -25.13 3.30
CA MET A 358 3.05 -24.42 2.36
C MET A 358 1.66 -25.05 2.30
N TYR A 359 1.57 -26.37 2.18
CA TYR A 359 0.30 -27.09 2.18
C TYR A 359 -0.49 -26.83 3.48
N GLY A 360 0.19 -26.87 4.63
CA GLY A 360 -0.46 -26.58 5.90
C GLY A 360 -1.02 -25.13 6.01
N HIS A 361 -0.36 -24.16 5.39
CA HIS A 361 -0.89 -22.78 5.31
C HIS A 361 -2.06 -22.67 4.33
N ILE A 362 -1.96 -23.34 3.17
CA ILE A 362 -3.03 -23.39 2.16
C ILE A 362 -4.29 -24.03 2.74
N ASP A 363 -4.14 -25.15 3.48
CA ASP A 363 -5.27 -25.83 4.10
C ASP A 363 -6.01 -24.95 5.12
N ARG A 364 -5.28 -24.21 5.95
CA ARG A 364 -5.89 -23.24 6.90
C ARG A 364 -6.64 -22.12 6.17
N TYR A 365 -6.06 -21.60 5.08
CA TYR A 365 -6.71 -20.59 4.27
C TYR A 365 -7.97 -21.15 3.58
N ALA A 366 -7.87 -22.34 2.98
CA ALA A 366 -8.99 -23.02 2.34
C ALA A 366 -10.12 -23.33 3.33
N GLN A 367 -9.79 -23.77 4.55
CA GLN A 367 -10.77 -23.99 5.63
C GLN A 367 -11.53 -22.71 5.98
N SER A 368 -10.82 -21.58 6.13
CA SER A 368 -11.44 -20.28 6.42
C SER A 368 -12.36 -19.83 5.28
N THR A 369 -11.92 -19.98 4.04
CA THR A 369 -12.72 -19.68 2.83
C THR A 369 -13.97 -20.55 2.76
N TRP A 370 -13.86 -21.83 3.11
CA TRP A 370 -14.99 -22.76 3.15
C TRP A 370 -16.05 -22.32 4.16
N TYR A 371 -15.66 -21.88 5.35
CA TYR A 371 -16.61 -21.38 6.34
C TYR A 371 -17.37 -20.12 5.87
N ILE A 372 -16.71 -19.21 5.11
CA ILE A 372 -17.39 -18.06 4.51
C ILE A 372 -18.43 -18.52 3.49
N LEU A 373 -18.08 -19.49 2.63
CA LEU A 373 -19.01 -20.04 1.66
C LEU A 373 -20.22 -20.68 2.35
N LEU A 374 -19.99 -21.47 3.40
CA LEU A 374 -21.07 -22.09 4.17
C LEU A 374 -22.00 -21.05 4.84
N ALA A 375 -21.43 -20.01 5.45
CA ALA A 375 -22.20 -18.92 6.05
C ALA A 375 -23.04 -18.18 4.99
N THR A 376 -22.46 -17.94 3.83
CA THR A 376 -23.16 -17.30 2.70
C THR A 376 -24.30 -18.19 2.18
N GLN A 377 -24.08 -19.49 2.00
CA GLN A 377 -25.13 -20.42 1.57
C GLN A 377 -26.23 -20.58 2.62
N TRP A 378 -25.87 -20.56 3.91
CA TRP A 378 -26.84 -20.56 5.00
C TRP A 378 -27.75 -19.33 4.94
N MET A 379 -27.19 -18.14 4.72
CA MET A 379 -27.94 -16.91 4.55
C MET A 379 -28.88 -16.99 3.33
N LYS A 380 -28.33 -17.38 2.16
CA LYS A 380 -29.09 -17.50 0.92
C LYS A 380 -30.29 -18.44 1.06
N PHE A 381 -30.07 -19.60 1.66
CA PHE A 381 -31.15 -20.57 1.91
C PHE A 381 -32.26 -19.97 2.78
N ARG A 382 -31.93 -19.28 3.87
CA ARG A 382 -32.93 -18.67 4.76
C ARG A 382 -33.68 -17.53 4.10
N LEU A 383 -32.97 -16.69 3.34
CA LEU A 383 -33.63 -15.64 2.55
C LEU A 383 -34.52 -16.22 1.44
N GLY A 384 -34.11 -17.32 0.84
CA GLY A 384 -34.96 -18.08 -0.11
C GLY A 384 -36.26 -18.56 0.53
N VAL A 385 -36.18 -19.18 1.72
CA VAL A 385 -37.37 -19.60 2.49
C VAL A 385 -38.27 -18.40 2.83
N LEU A 386 -37.68 -17.27 3.26
CA LEU A 386 -38.45 -16.05 3.52
C LEU A 386 -39.10 -15.50 2.25
N GLY A 387 -38.42 -15.57 1.11
CA GLY A 387 -38.97 -15.15 -0.18
C GLY A 387 -40.17 -16.01 -0.60
N VAL A 388 -40.09 -17.33 -0.41
CA VAL A 388 -41.22 -18.24 -0.64
C VAL A 388 -42.38 -17.94 0.30
N ALA A 389 -42.10 -17.73 1.61
CA ALA A 389 -43.12 -17.35 2.57
C ALA A 389 -43.79 -16.01 2.22
N PHE A 390 -43.00 -15.02 1.79
CA PHE A 390 -43.50 -13.72 1.33
C PHE A 390 -44.43 -13.88 0.11
N THR A 391 -43.99 -14.63 -0.89
CA THR A 391 -44.78 -14.91 -2.09
C THR A 391 -46.07 -15.68 -1.74
N PHE A 392 -45.98 -16.66 -0.85
CA PHE A 392 -47.14 -17.41 -0.36
C PHE A 392 -48.15 -16.50 0.35
N CYS A 393 -47.69 -15.63 1.27
CA CYS A 393 -48.58 -14.68 1.94
C CYS A 393 -49.31 -13.75 0.96
N ILE A 394 -48.59 -13.26 -0.06
CA ILE A 394 -49.22 -12.43 -1.10
C ILE A 394 -50.25 -13.24 -1.92
N ALA A 395 -49.88 -14.45 -2.36
CA ALA A 395 -50.78 -15.31 -3.10
C ALA A 395 -52.03 -15.69 -2.28
N ALA A 396 -51.87 -16.06 -1.02
CA ALA A 396 -52.98 -16.33 -0.12
C ALA A 396 -53.86 -15.09 0.09
N GLY A 397 -53.25 -13.92 0.33
CA GLY A 397 -54.01 -12.68 0.45
C GLY A 397 -54.83 -12.33 -0.80
N VAL A 398 -54.25 -12.52 -1.98
CA VAL A 398 -54.97 -12.36 -3.25
C VAL A 398 -56.15 -13.33 -3.35
N ALA A 399 -56.01 -14.57 -2.89
CA ALA A 399 -57.07 -15.58 -2.95
C ALA A 399 -58.19 -15.34 -1.94
N TYR A 400 -57.89 -14.85 -0.75
CA TYR A 400 -58.86 -14.71 0.33
C TYR A 400 -59.55 -13.33 0.41
N PHE A 401 -58.93 -12.26 -0.07
CA PHE A 401 -59.54 -10.93 -0.03
C PHE A 401 -60.39 -10.67 -1.28
N PRO A 402 -61.70 -10.45 -1.13
CA PRO A 402 -62.57 -10.12 -2.26
C PRO A 402 -62.25 -8.73 -2.81
N GLY A 403 -62.32 -8.55 -4.13
CA GLY A 403 -62.12 -7.26 -4.80
C GLY A 403 -60.71 -7.06 -5.35
N ILE A 404 -59.84 -8.05 -5.33
CA ILE A 404 -58.54 -8.01 -5.99
C ILE A 404 -58.67 -8.57 -7.41
N ASP A 405 -58.48 -7.69 -8.42
CA ASP A 405 -58.50 -8.09 -9.83
C ASP A 405 -57.30 -8.99 -10.17
N ALA A 406 -57.49 -9.89 -11.16
CA ALA A 406 -56.43 -10.78 -11.64
C ALA A 406 -55.18 -10.03 -12.09
N SER A 407 -55.34 -8.82 -12.66
CA SER A 407 -54.23 -7.94 -13.08
C SER A 407 -53.45 -7.37 -11.89
N LEU A 408 -54.15 -7.02 -10.79
CA LEU A 408 -53.52 -6.57 -9.53
C LEU A 408 -52.79 -7.73 -8.82
N ALA A 409 -53.36 -8.92 -8.87
CA ALA A 409 -52.75 -10.14 -8.38
C ALA A 409 -51.42 -10.45 -9.11
N GLY A 410 -51.43 -10.41 -10.43
CA GLY A 410 -50.25 -10.60 -11.26
C GLY A 410 -49.17 -9.54 -11.00
N PHE A 411 -49.56 -8.28 -10.80
CA PHE A 411 -48.68 -7.19 -10.42
C PHE A 411 -47.98 -7.49 -9.08
N ALA A 412 -48.71 -7.82 -8.01
CA ALA A 412 -48.14 -8.10 -6.70
C ALA A 412 -47.19 -9.32 -6.71
N LEU A 413 -47.64 -10.39 -7.38
CA LEU A 413 -46.90 -11.64 -7.42
C LEU A 413 -45.59 -11.50 -8.18
N SER A 414 -45.54 -10.69 -9.25
CA SER A 414 -44.34 -10.43 -10.02
C SER A 414 -43.25 -9.74 -9.20
N PHE A 415 -43.61 -8.83 -8.30
CA PHE A 415 -42.67 -8.21 -7.36
C PHE A 415 -42.24 -9.16 -6.23
N ALA A 416 -43.17 -9.95 -5.69
CA ALA A 416 -42.93 -10.89 -4.63
C ALA A 416 -41.91 -11.97 -5.01
N LEU A 417 -41.98 -12.51 -6.21
CA LEU A 417 -41.08 -13.53 -6.74
C LEU A 417 -39.60 -13.05 -6.77
N ASN A 418 -39.38 -11.74 -6.93
CA ASN A 418 -38.03 -11.18 -6.98
C ASN A 418 -37.45 -10.82 -5.59
N PHE A 419 -38.25 -10.88 -4.53
CA PHE A 419 -37.86 -10.43 -3.18
C PHE A 419 -36.58 -11.10 -2.69
N ALA A 420 -36.51 -12.45 -2.74
CA ALA A 420 -35.38 -13.21 -2.24
C ALA A 420 -34.08 -12.86 -2.95
N SER A 421 -34.11 -12.79 -4.28
CA SER A 421 -32.93 -12.46 -5.10
C SER A 421 -32.45 -11.04 -4.86
N VAL A 422 -33.36 -10.08 -4.78
CA VAL A 422 -33.02 -8.67 -4.51
C VAL A 422 -32.45 -8.51 -3.10
N ALA A 423 -33.05 -9.15 -2.08
CA ALA A 423 -32.56 -9.10 -0.71
C ALA A 423 -31.16 -9.73 -0.59
N GLU A 424 -30.94 -10.90 -1.21
CA GLU A 424 -29.63 -11.57 -1.25
C GLU A 424 -28.56 -10.67 -1.89
N THR A 425 -28.86 -10.13 -3.05
CA THR A 425 -27.91 -9.25 -3.78
C THR A 425 -27.59 -8.02 -2.96
N THR A 426 -28.58 -7.38 -2.34
CA THR A 426 -28.40 -6.19 -1.50
C THR A 426 -27.48 -6.46 -0.33
N ILE A 427 -27.69 -7.58 0.38
CA ILE A 427 -26.86 -7.96 1.54
C ILE A 427 -25.43 -8.31 1.11
N SER A 428 -25.28 -9.07 0.02
CA SER A 428 -23.98 -9.43 -0.52
C SER A 428 -23.18 -8.19 -0.92
N LYS A 429 -23.85 -7.21 -1.52
CA LYS A 429 -23.22 -5.93 -1.92
C LYS A 429 -22.90 -5.03 -0.73
N TYR A 430 -23.74 -5.03 0.30
CA TYR A 430 -23.41 -4.37 1.57
C TYR A 430 -22.16 -4.94 2.20
N THR A 431 -22.05 -6.28 2.26
CA THR A 431 -20.89 -6.96 2.82
C THR A 431 -19.61 -6.65 2.03
N ALA A 432 -19.69 -6.67 0.69
CA ALA A 432 -18.57 -6.31 -0.18
C ALA A 432 -18.14 -4.85 0.04
N MET A 433 -19.10 -3.92 0.07
CA MET A 433 -18.85 -2.50 0.34
C MET A 433 -18.19 -2.28 1.70
N GLU A 434 -18.63 -2.97 2.77
CA GLU A 434 -18.03 -2.87 4.11
C GLU A 434 -16.57 -3.35 4.10
N LEU A 435 -16.25 -4.41 3.33
CA LEU A 435 -14.90 -4.91 3.17
C LEU A 435 -14.00 -3.94 2.39
N ASP A 436 -14.51 -3.35 1.32
CA ASP A 436 -13.76 -2.38 0.53
C ASP A 436 -13.54 -1.07 1.31
N MET A 437 -14.46 -0.72 2.22
CA MET A 437 -14.29 0.41 3.15
C MET A 437 -13.17 0.21 4.17
N ASN A 438 -12.76 -1.03 4.48
CA ASN A 438 -11.54 -1.26 5.27
C ASN A 438 -10.28 -0.79 4.51
N SER A 439 -10.23 -0.97 3.18
CA SER A 439 -9.14 -0.41 2.37
C SER A 439 -9.15 1.11 2.38
N MET A 440 -10.34 1.71 2.37
CA MET A 440 -10.49 3.15 2.54
C MET A 440 -10.01 3.65 3.92
N GLU A 441 -10.28 2.91 5.00
CA GLU A 441 -9.79 3.24 6.34
C GLU A 441 -8.26 3.29 6.38
N ARG A 442 -7.58 2.32 5.75
CA ARG A 442 -6.12 2.30 5.64
C ARG A 442 -5.55 3.44 4.78
N VAL A 443 -6.26 3.84 3.72
CA VAL A 443 -5.88 4.99 2.90
C VAL A 443 -6.07 6.30 3.67
N LEU A 444 -7.09 6.39 4.55
CA LEU A 444 -7.30 7.55 5.40
C LEU A 444 -6.14 7.83 6.35
N GLU A 445 -5.42 6.80 6.82
CA GLU A 445 -4.20 6.99 7.62
C GLU A 445 -3.17 7.83 6.84
N TYR A 446 -3.03 7.60 5.52
CA TYR A 446 -2.13 8.36 4.65
C TYR A 446 -2.65 9.76 4.32
N ILE A 447 -3.97 9.94 4.28
CA ILE A 447 -4.59 11.26 4.09
C ILE A 447 -4.46 12.14 5.35
N GLN A 448 -4.43 11.52 6.53
CA GLN A 448 -4.30 12.21 7.82
C GLN A 448 -2.85 12.30 8.32
N LEU A 449 -1.89 11.89 7.50
CA LEU A 449 -0.48 11.90 7.86
C LEU A 449 0.00 13.31 8.16
N GLU A 450 0.74 13.48 9.27
CA GLU A 450 1.44 14.72 9.56
C GLU A 450 2.52 14.95 8.49
N THR A 451 2.46 16.07 7.80
CA THR A 451 3.44 16.48 6.80
C THR A 451 4.52 17.38 7.41
N GLU A 452 5.68 17.46 6.77
CA GLU A 452 6.71 18.43 7.16
C GLU A 452 6.16 19.85 7.08
N SER A 453 6.48 20.67 8.08
CA SER A 453 6.02 22.07 8.12
C SER A 453 6.62 22.86 6.96
N THR A 454 5.77 23.46 6.15
CA THR A 454 6.17 24.43 5.12
C THR A 454 6.30 25.84 5.67
N ALA A 455 5.97 26.06 6.94
CA ALA A 455 6.06 27.36 7.61
C ALA A 455 7.51 27.77 7.85
N GLY A 456 7.79 29.05 7.81
CA GLY A 456 9.10 29.66 8.07
C GLY A 456 9.29 30.93 7.24
N ASP A 457 10.35 31.64 7.56
CA ASP A 457 10.74 32.86 6.84
C ASP A 457 11.53 32.52 5.57
N GLY A 458 11.37 33.31 4.52
CA GLY A 458 12.19 33.15 3.32
C GLY A 458 13.63 33.54 3.60
N ALA A 459 14.58 32.72 3.19
CA ALA A 459 16.00 33.07 3.29
C ALA A 459 16.36 34.19 2.30
N GLU A 460 17.24 35.11 2.71
CA GLU A 460 17.78 36.12 1.80
C GLU A 460 18.43 35.47 0.59
N ARG A 461 18.36 36.13 -0.57
CA ARG A 461 18.92 35.57 -1.84
C ARG A 461 20.41 35.24 -1.75
N SER A 462 21.16 36.01 -0.94
CA SER A 462 22.61 35.84 -0.72
C SER A 462 22.98 34.83 0.37
N TRP A 463 22.00 34.28 1.12
CA TRP A 463 22.25 33.28 2.15
C TRP A 463 22.36 31.86 1.54
N PRO A 464 23.34 31.02 1.98
CA PRO A 464 24.47 31.34 2.84
C PRO A 464 25.59 32.08 2.08
N SER A 465 26.17 33.12 2.69
CA SER A 465 27.19 33.95 2.03
C SER A 465 28.64 33.57 2.41
N ARG A 466 28.87 33.18 3.65
CA ARG A 466 30.19 32.83 4.21
C ARG A 466 30.30 31.37 4.61
N GLY A 467 29.18 30.70 4.87
CA GLY A 467 29.13 29.30 5.27
C GLY A 467 29.70 29.02 6.65
N ARG A 468 29.60 29.96 7.60
CA ARG A 468 29.90 29.73 9.02
C ARG A 468 28.79 28.92 9.66
N ILE A 469 29.10 27.75 10.27
CA ILE A 469 28.12 26.88 10.89
C ILE A 469 28.36 26.81 12.40
N VAL A 470 27.31 27.01 13.20
CA VAL A 470 27.37 26.95 14.66
C VAL A 470 26.34 25.97 15.18
N PHE A 471 26.77 25.01 15.95
CA PHE A 471 25.90 24.11 16.71
C PHE A 471 25.89 24.52 18.17
N ARG A 472 24.70 24.72 18.75
CA ARG A 472 24.55 25.15 20.15
C ARG A 472 23.70 24.14 20.91
N ASP A 473 24.30 23.39 21.81
CA ASP A 473 23.63 22.44 22.71
C ASP A 473 22.62 21.53 21.98
N LEU A 474 23.00 21.07 20.78
CA LEU A 474 22.11 20.37 19.86
C LEU A 474 21.77 18.97 20.38
N GLU A 475 20.48 18.75 20.62
CA GLU A 475 19.91 17.45 20.93
C GLU A 475 18.90 17.04 19.85
N VAL A 476 19.12 15.85 19.24
CA VAL A 476 18.33 15.38 18.10
C VAL A 476 17.90 13.95 18.30
N ALA A 477 16.65 13.63 17.90
CA ALA A 477 16.10 12.29 17.95
C ALA A 477 15.38 11.94 16.63
N TYR A 478 15.25 10.64 16.34
CA TYR A 478 14.49 10.14 15.17
C TYR A 478 12.97 10.21 15.34
N GLY A 479 12.47 10.41 16.55
CA GLY A 479 11.04 10.54 16.85
C GLY A 479 10.81 11.12 18.24
N LYS A 480 9.58 11.55 18.51
CA LYS A 480 9.19 12.20 19.79
C LYS A 480 9.47 11.32 21.01
N ASP A 481 9.27 10.01 20.88
CA ASP A 481 9.36 9.04 21.97
C ASP A 481 10.67 8.20 21.95
N LEU A 482 11.56 8.45 20.98
CA LEU A 482 12.83 7.72 20.86
C LEU A 482 13.96 8.45 21.62
N PRO A 483 14.95 7.74 22.17
CA PRO A 483 16.08 8.38 22.86
C PRO A 483 16.86 9.29 21.90
N PRO A 484 17.46 10.40 22.41
CA PRO A 484 18.26 11.29 21.58
C PRO A 484 19.52 10.60 21.09
N VAL A 485 19.83 10.79 19.81
CA VAL A 485 21.05 10.26 19.15
C VAL A 485 22.21 11.22 19.26
N LEU A 486 21.95 12.52 19.14
CA LEU A 486 22.91 13.58 19.43
C LEU A 486 22.52 14.20 20.78
N LYS A 487 23.49 14.33 21.68
CA LYS A 487 23.26 14.73 23.08
C LYS A 487 24.14 15.94 23.42
N GLY A 488 23.54 17.16 23.31
CA GLY A 488 24.18 18.39 23.71
C GLY A 488 25.42 18.76 22.88
N LEU A 489 25.38 18.56 21.57
CA LEU A 489 26.51 18.81 20.68
C LEU A 489 26.70 20.32 20.49
N SER A 490 27.89 20.83 20.78
CA SER A 490 28.27 22.24 20.63
C SER A 490 29.62 22.37 19.98
N PHE A 491 29.71 22.97 18.81
CA PHE A 491 30.95 23.34 18.12
C PHE A 491 30.67 24.36 17.01
N GLU A 492 31.74 24.98 16.52
CA GLU A 492 31.68 25.97 15.46
C GLU A 492 32.60 25.58 14.31
N VAL A 493 32.14 25.76 13.10
CA VAL A 493 32.91 25.66 11.86
C VAL A 493 33.07 27.06 11.29
N PRO A 494 34.27 27.65 11.31
CA PRO A 494 34.49 28.98 10.73
C PRO A 494 34.25 28.99 9.20
N SER A 495 33.97 30.16 8.66
CA SER A 495 33.77 30.34 7.22
C SER A 495 34.92 29.75 6.38
N HIS A 496 34.59 29.08 5.29
CA HIS A 496 35.55 28.47 4.34
C HIS A 496 36.46 27.36 4.92
N HIS A 497 36.19 26.88 6.14
CA HIS A 497 36.93 25.75 6.72
C HIS A 497 36.32 24.41 6.35
N ARG A 498 37.18 23.39 6.38
CA ARG A 498 36.80 21.98 6.17
C ARG A 498 36.85 21.26 7.52
N ILE A 499 35.84 20.48 7.85
CA ILE A 499 35.78 19.68 9.05
C ILE A 499 35.69 18.19 8.71
N GLY A 500 36.47 17.38 9.40
CA GLY A 500 36.37 15.91 9.38
C GLY A 500 35.66 15.42 10.63
N ILE A 501 34.56 14.66 10.48
CA ILE A 501 33.82 14.06 11.59
C ILE A 501 34.13 12.57 11.61
N VAL A 502 34.83 12.12 12.65
CA VAL A 502 35.30 10.75 12.80
C VAL A 502 34.58 10.10 13.99
N GLY A 503 34.32 8.81 13.90
CA GLY A 503 33.68 8.05 14.99
C GLY A 503 33.31 6.65 14.53
N ARG A 504 32.99 5.76 15.49
CA ARG A 504 32.58 4.37 15.24
C ARG A 504 31.22 4.34 14.50
N THR A 505 30.90 3.21 13.87
CA THR A 505 29.57 2.96 13.29
C THR A 505 28.51 3.09 14.40
N GLY A 506 27.41 3.82 14.13
CA GLY A 506 26.37 4.09 15.14
C GLY A 506 26.63 5.29 16.06
N SER A 507 27.75 6.02 15.92
CA SER A 507 28.06 7.20 16.76
C SER A 507 27.27 8.48 16.40
N GLY A 508 26.34 8.43 15.46
CA GLY A 508 25.51 9.59 15.09
C GLY A 508 26.06 10.47 13.95
N LYS A 509 27.12 10.06 13.24
CA LYS A 509 27.69 10.86 12.12
C LYS A 509 26.67 11.19 11.04
N SER A 510 25.95 10.19 10.54
CA SER A 510 24.89 10.38 9.53
C SER A 510 23.71 11.16 10.11
N SER A 511 23.42 11.00 11.41
CA SER A 511 22.36 11.76 12.08
C SER A 511 22.65 13.26 12.13
N LEU A 512 23.94 13.65 12.24
CA LEU A 512 24.33 15.06 12.18
C LEU A 512 24.05 15.67 10.79
N THR A 513 24.36 14.93 9.72
CA THR A 513 24.03 15.38 8.36
C THR A 513 22.52 15.51 8.16
N LEU A 514 21.75 14.53 8.63
CA LEU A 514 20.28 14.58 8.56
C LEU A 514 19.70 15.74 9.39
N ALA A 515 20.31 16.07 10.53
CA ALA A 515 19.90 17.22 11.35
C ALA A 515 20.16 18.55 10.63
N LEU A 516 21.28 18.69 9.91
CA LEU A 516 21.61 19.89 9.14
C LEU A 516 20.55 20.16 8.03
N PHE A 517 20.02 19.11 7.39
CA PHE A 517 18.95 19.19 6.40
C PHE A 517 17.54 19.22 7.02
N ARG A 518 17.45 19.28 8.35
CA ARG A 518 16.18 19.26 9.09
C ARG A 518 15.29 18.05 8.76
N PHE A 519 15.91 16.90 8.50
CA PHE A 519 15.19 15.62 8.41
C PHE A 519 14.88 15.01 9.78
N LEU A 520 15.64 15.42 10.81
CA LEU A 520 15.44 14.97 12.18
C LEU A 520 14.91 16.12 13.05
N GLN A 521 14.11 15.77 14.05
CA GLN A 521 13.56 16.75 14.98
C GLN A 521 14.62 17.21 16.01
N VAL A 522 14.89 18.50 16.05
CA VAL A 522 15.69 19.13 17.10
C VAL A 522 14.82 19.25 18.35
N ARG A 523 15.26 18.62 19.44
CA ARG A 523 14.58 18.70 20.75
C ARG A 523 15.05 19.88 21.57
N ARG A 524 16.36 20.16 21.52
CA ARG A 524 17.01 21.23 22.25
C ARG A 524 18.15 21.80 21.42
N GLY A 525 18.46 23.08 21.67
CA GLY A 525 19.51 23.77 20.94
C GLY A 525 19.10 24.21 19.55
N CYS A 526 20.06 24.68 18.77
CA CYS A 526 19.85 25.16 17.41
C CYS A 526 21.07 24.92 16.51
N ILE A 527 20.84 24.99 15.20
CA ILE A 527 21.88 25.01 14.18
C ILE A 527 21.78 26.35 13.45
N GLU A 528 22.83 27.12 13.48
CA GLU A 528 22.90 28.41 12.80
C GLU A 528 23.87 28.33 11.60
N ILE A 529 23.48 28.89 10.44
CA ILE A 529 24.35 29.12 9.30
C ILE A 529 24.39 30.62 9.04
N ASP A 530 25.59 31.22 9.05
CA ASP A 530 25.82 32.66 8.90
C ASP A 530 24.96 33.50 9.88
N GLY A 531 24.73 32.97 11.12
CA GLY A 531 23.99 33.65 12.16
C GLY A 531 22.46 33.52 12.05
N VAL A 532 21.95 32.76 11.06
CA VAL A 532 20.53 32.48 10.91
C VAL A 532 20.21 31.08 11.41
N ASP A 533 19.26 30.95 12.32
CA ASP A 533 18.80 29.64 12.81
C ASP A 533 18.02 28.92 11.70
N LEU A 534 18.45 27.70 11.37
CA LEU A 534 17.78 26.88 10.36
C LEU A 534 16.32 26.58 10.70
N SER A 535 15.96 26.56 11.98
CA SER A 535 14.58 26.24 12.40
C SER A 535 13.56 27.31 11.97
N THR A 536 14.00 28.57 11.80
CA THR A 536 13.14 29.69 11.41
C THR A 536 12.90 29.79 9.90
N LEU A 537 13.76 29.17 9.09
CA LEU A 537 13.70 29.24 7.64
C LEU A 537 12.71 28.25 7.03
N LYS A 538 12.22 28.53 5.82
CA LYS A 538 11.49 27.55 5.00
C LYS A 538 12.37 26.35 4.65
N LEU A 539 11.82 25.13 4.78
CA LEU A 539 12.56 23.91 4.46
C LEU A 539 13.11 23.89 3.03
N HIS A 540 12.34 24.40 2.07
CA HIS A 540 12.75 24.49 0.68
C HIS A 540 14.02 25.33 0.52
N ASP A 541 14.07 26.51 1.17
CA ASP A 541 15.21 27.42 1.07
C ASP A 541 16.47 26.85 1.70
N VAL A 542 16.34 26.10 2.80
CA VAL A 542 17.45 25.39 3.44
C VAL A 542 17.97 24.26 2.53
N ARG A 543 17.09 23.39 2.05
CA ARG A 543 17.48 22.20 1.29
C ARG A 543 17.96 22.50 -0.13
N SER A 544 17.46 23.56 -0.78
CA SER A 544 17.89 23.98 -2.12
C SER A 544 19.27 24.63 -2.17
N ARG A 545 19.79 25.09 -1.00
CA ARG A 545 21.08 25.80 -0.93
C ARG A 545 22.19 25.01 -0.22
N LEU A 546 21.87 23.82 0.22
CA LEU A 546 22.82 22.87 0.83
C LEU A 546 22.92 21.64 -0.07
N ALA A 547 24.14 21.21 -0.41
CA ALA A 547 24.36 20.00 -1.18
C ALA A 547 24.73 18.83 -0.26
N ILE A 548 24.23 17.64 -0.56
CA ILE A 548 24.54 16.39 0.13
C ILE A 548 24.96 15.31 -0.85
N ILE A 549 26.01 14.57 -0.49
CA ILE A 549 26.42 13.35 -1.19
C ILE A 549 26.13 12.18 -0.24
N PRO A 550 25.07 11.41 -0.48
CA PRO A 550 24.72 10.30 0.40
C PRO A 550 25.70 9.13 0.26
N GLN A 551 25.80 8.31 1.30
CA GLN A 551 26.64 7.10 1.28
C GLN A 551 26.13 6.11 0.22
N ASP A 552 24.81 5.94 0.12
CA ASP A 552 24.14 5.11 -0.88
C ASP A 552 23.43 6.00 -1.90
N PRO A 553 24.06 6.21 -3.07
CA PRO A 553 23.52 7.10 -4.10
C PRO A 553 22.24 6.56 -4.73
N VAL A 554 21.20 7.38 -4.79
CA VAL A 554 19.94 7.04 -5.45
C VAL A 554 19.93 7.64 -6.86
N LEU A 555 19.74 6.77 -7.86
CA LEU A 555 19.58 7.12 -9.26
C LEU A 555 18.22 6.69 -9.78
N PHE A 556 17.64 7.56 -10.61
CA PHE A 556 16.36 7.30 -11.25
C PHE A 556 16.56 6.62 -12.60
N SER A 557 15.60 5.80 -13.01
CA SER A 557 15.59 5.26 -14.38
C SER A 557 15.40 6.39 -15.39
N GLY A 558 16.19 6.39 -16.44
CA GLY A 558 16.16 7.43 -17.46
C GLY A 558 17.51 7.62 -18.12
N THR A 559 17.85 8.84 -18.49
CA THR A 559 19.14 9.19 -19.06
C THR A 559 20.09 9.78 -18.01
N LEU A 560 21.39 9.81 -18.31
CA LEU A 560 22.36 10.51 -17.47
C LEU A 560 22.00 11.99 -17.32
N ARG A 561 21.54 12.63 -18.40
CA ARG A 561 21.06 14.02 -18.38
C ARG A 561 19.93 14.23 -17.38
N SER A 562 18.89 13.38 -17.43
CA SER A 562 17.74 13.50 -16.52
C SER A 562 18.10 13.21 -15.06
N ASN A 563 19.17 12.48 -14.83
CA ASN A 563 19.69 12.24 -13.49
C ASN A 563 20.57 13.39 -12.96
N LEU A 564 21.29 14.10 -13.82
CA LEU A 564 22.11 15.26 -13.43
C LEU A 564 21.25 16.50 -13.21
N ASP A 565 20.33 16.76 -14.13
CA ASP A 565 19.48 17.95 -14.15
C ASP A 565 18.02 17.57 -14.44
N PRO A 566 17.26 17.17 -13.40
CA PRO A 566 15.86 16.78 -13.55
C PRO A 566 14.95 17.92 -14.03
N HIS A 567 15.30 19.16 -13.69
CA HIS A 567 14.50 20.35 -13.98
C HIS A 567 14.89 21.07 -15.27
N SER A 568 15.95 20.61 -15.95
CA SER A 568 16.45 21.21 -17.20
C SER A 568 16.89 22.69 -17.05
N GLU A 569 17.52 23.01 -15.93
CA GLU A 569 18.01 24.34 -15.58
C GLU A 569 19.38 24.65 -16.20
N HIS A 570 20.15 23.61 -16.56
CA HIS A 570 21.52 23.73 -17.07
C HIS A 570 21.63 23.31 -18.53
N SER A 571 22.57 23.97 -19.24
CA SER A 571 22.90 23.61 -20.62
C SER A 571 23.72 22.33 -20.70
N ASP A 572 23.61 21.61 -21.81
CA ASP A 572 24.37 20.36 -22.01
C ASP A 572 25.89 20.58 -21.93
N VAL A 573 26.37 21.78 -22.30
CA VAL A 573 27.79 22.15 -22.18
C VAL A 573 28.22 22.22 -20.73
N ALA A 574 27.42 22.84 -19.86
CA ALA A 574 27.72 22.93 -18.43
C ALA A 574 27.70 21.53 -17.76
N LEU A 575 26.75 20.67 -18.16
CA LEU A 575 26.68 19.30 -17.68
C LEU A 575 27.92 18.47 -18.07
N LEU A 576 28.41 18.63 -19.33
CA LEU A 576 29.61 17.94 -19.79
C LEU A 576 30.87 18.46 -19.08
N GLU A 577 30.97 19.77 -18.87
CA GLU A 577 32.10 20.36 -18.12
C GLU A 577 32.20 19.82 -16.69
N VAL A 578 31.06 19.70 -15.99
CA VAL A 578 31.03 19.13 -14.64
C VAL A 578 31.39 17.64 -14.67
N LEU A 579 30.92 16.88 -15.66
CA LEU A 579 31.27 15.48 -15.81
C LEU A 579 32.77 15.28 -16.08
N GLU A 580 33.39 16.14 -16.86
CA GLU A 580 34.87 16.13 -17.09
C GLU A 580 35.66 16.40 -15.82
N ARG A 581 35.19 17.32 -14.97
CA ARG A 581 35.83 17.59 -13.65
C ARG A 581 35.74 16.43 -12.67
N VAL A 582 34.63 15.69 -12.73
CA VAL A 582 34.37 14.58 -11.80
C VAL A 582 34.93 13.26 -12.32
N SER A 583 34.98 13.06 -13.64
CA SER A 583 35.50 11.85 -14.26
C SER A 583 37.03 11.79 -14.11
N PRO A 584 37.60 10.69 -13.54
CA PRO A 584 39.06 10.57 -13.48
C PRO A 584 39.62 10.50 -14.90
N THR A 585 40.37 11.53 -15.27
CA THR A 585 41.07 11.61 -16.56
C THR A 585 42.03 10.44 -16.64
N GLN A 586 41.75 9.44 -17.44
CA GLN A 586 42.72 8.41 -17.81
C GLN A 586 43.80 9.06 -18.73
N SER A 587 44.68 9.84 -18.12
CA SER A 587 45.97 10.18 -18.71
C SER A 587 46.97 9.09 -18.32
N SER A 588 46.88 7.92 -18.91
CA SER A 588 48.02 7.03 -19.19
C SER A 588 47.54 5.71 -19.79
N SER A 589 47.67 5.62 -21.09
CA SER A 589 48.15 4.48 -21.85
C SER A 589 48.01 3.09 -21.25
N ARG A 590 46.97 2.37 -21.72
CA ARG A 590 47.16 0.98 -22.19
C ARG A 590 46.08 0.70 -23.23
N GLU A 591 46.48 0.72 -24.48
CA GLU A 591 45.78 0.16 -25.63
C GLU A 591 45.49 -1.31 -25.31
N GLY A 592 44.21 -1.63 -25.11
CA GLY A 592 43.82 -3.03 -24.88
C GLY A 592 42.40 -3.26 -24.33
N SER A 593 41.76 -2.25 -23.75
CA SER A 593 40.43 -2.41 -23.14
C SER A 593 39.37 -1.58 -23.85
N GLN A 594 38.94 -2.04 -25.03
CA GLN A 594 37.88 -1.40 -25.84
C GLN A 594 36.45 -1.58 -25.26
N SER A 595 36.25 -2.13 -24.06
CA SER A 595 34.94 -2.58 -23.61
C SER A 595 34.27 -1.78 -22.48
N ARG A 596 34.87 -0.71 -21.94
CA ARG A 596 34.15 0.19 -21.02
C ARG A 596 34.16 1.61 -21.56
N ARG A 597 33.28 1.86 -22.55
CA ARG A 597 32.86 3.23 -22.89
C ARG A 597 32.24 3.84 -21.63
N SER A 598 32.94 4.77 -20.98
CA SER A 598 32.45 5.40 -19.77
C SER A 598 31.06 6.00 -20.05
N VAL A 599 30.07 5.63 -19.25
CA VAL A 599 28.70 6.15 -19.32
C VAL A 599 28.68 7.68 -19.33
N PHE A 600 29.72 8.31 -18.77
CA PHE A 600 29.93 9.76 -18.68
C PHE A 600 30.21 10.49 -20.00
N LYS A 601 30.47 9.79 -21.11
CA LYS A 601 30.75 10.45 -22.41
C LYS A 601 29.51 10.88 -23.16
N ASN A 602 28.34 10.35 -22.82
CA ASN A 602 27.10 10.66 -23.50
C ASN A 602 25.99 10.94 -22.50
N LEU A 603 25.46 12.16 -22.51
CA LEU A 603 24.32 12.56 -21.65
C LEU A 603 23.06 11.73 -21.89
N GLN A 604 22.91 11.10 -23.05
CA GLN A 604 21.79 10.21 -23.38
C GLN A 604 22.02 8.75 -22.94
N SER A 605 23.14 8.45 -22.27
CA SER A 605 23.38 7.11 -21.72
C SER A 605 22.24 6.71 -20.78
N THR A 606 21.68 5.51 -20.97
CA THR A 606 20.55 5.01 -20.17
C THR A 606 21.02 4.54 -18.80
N ILE A 607 20.32 4.96 -17.77
CA ILE A 607 20.49 4.50 -16.38
C ILE A 607 19.29 3.62 -16.03
N SER A 608 19.58 2.38 -15.65
CA SER A 608 18.57 1.44 -15.19
C SER A 608 18.05 1.83 -13.81
N ARG A 609 16.91 1.24 -13.39
CA ARG A 609 16.31 1.49 -12.08
C ARG A 609 17.34 1.29 -10.95
N GLY A 610 17.50 2.31 -10.10
CA GLY A 610 18.48 2.30 -9.01
C GLY A 610 19.95 2.28 -9.47
N GLY A 611 20.21 2.56 -10.78
CA GLY A 611 21.57 2.52 -11.32
C GLY A 611 22.19 1.11 -11.31
N SER A 612 21.39 0.04 -11.49
CA SER A 612 21.88 -1.34 -11.45
C SER A 612 22.92 -1.68 -12.51
N ASN A 613 22.98 -0.88 -13.58
CA ASN A 613 23.99 -0.98 -14.64
C ASN A 613 25.27 -0.20 -14.37
N LEU A 614 25.39 0.44 -13.21
CA LEU A 614 26.54 1.24 -12.79
C LEU A 614 27.22 0.65 -11.56
N SER A 615 28.53 0.82 -11.48
CA SER A 615 29.30 0.52 -10.26
C SER A 615 28.96 1.52 -9.14
N GLN A 616 29.22 1.16 -7.88
CA GLN A 616 28.99 2.05 -6.75
C GLN A 616 29.80 3.34 -6.85
N GLY A 617 31.05 3.26 -7.35
CA GLY A 617 31.87 4.45 -7.60
C GLY A 617 31.28 5.38 -8.67
N GLU A 618 30.78 4.85 -9.79
CA GLU A 618 30.11 5.67 -10.83
C GLU A 618 28.86 6.35 -10.30
N LYS A 619 28.06 5.67 -9.44
CA LYS A 619 26.90 6.28 -8.79
C LYS A 619 27.31 7.46 -7.90
N GLN A 620 28.41 7.32 -7.12
CA GLN A 620 28.90 8.41 -6.28
C GLN A 620 29.43 9.59 -7.10
N LEU A 621 30.10 9.33 -8.25
CA LEU A 621 30.54 10.37 -9.16
C LEU A 621 29.39 11.17 -9.75
N ILE A 622 28.25 10.52 -10.07
CA ILE A 622 27.02 11.21 -10.54
C ILE A 622 26.46 12.10 -9.42
N CYS A 623 26.43 11.61 -8.17
CA CYS A 623 25.97 12.43 -7.05
C CYS A 623 26.91 13.60 -6.75
N LEU A 624 28.21 13.42 -6.91
CA LEU A 624 29.20 14.52 -6.82
C LEU A 624 28.94 15.56 -7.93
N ALA A 625 28.68 15.12 -9.16
CA ALA A 625 28.35 16.01 -10.25
C ALA A 625 27.08 16.82 -9.98
N ARG A 626 26.02 16.18 -9.42
CA ARG A 626 24.81 16.89 -8.96
C ARG A 626 25.15 17.97 -7.92
N ALA A 627 25.98 17.64 -6.94
CA ALA A 627 26.36 18.58 -5.88
C ALA A 627 27.21 19.77 -6.39
N ILE A 628 27.90 19.62 -7.50
CA ILE A 628 28.67 20.72 -8.13
C ILE A 628 27.74 21.63 -8.96
N LEU A 629 26.64 21.08 -9.49
CA LEU A 629 25.64 21.84 -10.26
C LEU A 629 24.72 22.67 -9.37
N THR A 630 24.50 22.26 -8.11
CA THR A 630 23.74 22.99 -7.08
C THR A 630 24.55 24.17 -6.55
#